data_8fff2b049eb957a8d1a43267caa6df84
#
_entry.id   8fff2b049eb957a8d1a43267caa6df84
#
_cell.length_a   1.000
_cell.length_b   1.000
_cell.length_c   1.000
_cell.angle_alpha   90.00
_cell.angle_beta   90.00
_cell.angle_gamma   90.00
#
_symmetry.space_group_name_H-M   'P 1'
#
loop_
_entity.id
_entity.type
_entity.pdbx_description
1 polymer ?
#
loop_
_entity_poly.entity_id
_entity_poly.type
_entity_poly.pdbx_seq_one_letter_code
_entity_poly.pdbx_strand_id
1 'polypeptide(L)'
;GLHVDFDELKDALEEELNRASSDGSQGTIVAYGQCHPKMGAILKPYHAALMDCQNCVDAFISRQAVEKKARDGLFFYLSPGWLDAWKDIFKQLGWDPEIARQQMGSFKGSVYIDTMKDAQEREEELLEFFDFTNLPFTIMPMELDHFKSLIIKAIKSLED
;
A
#
# COMPACT_ATOMS: atom_id res chain seq x y z
N GLY A 1 0.40 -6.58 -7.08
CA GLY A 1 0.94 -6.56 -5.75
C GLY A 1 0.95 -7.88 -5.02
N LEU A 2 2.04 -8.15 -4.34
CA LEU A 2 2.27 -9.40 -3.57
C LEU A 2 1.17 -9.73 -2.53
N HIS A 3 0.43 -8.73 -2.03
CA HIS A 3 -0.64 -8.94 -1.05
C HIS A 3 -1.87 -9.69 -1.59
N VAL A 4 -1.93 -9.95 -2.88
CA VAL A 4 -2.99 -10.76 -3.51
C VAL A 4 -2.75 -12.25 -3.28
N ASP A 5 -1.48 -12.66 -3.16
CA ASP A 5 -1.07 -14.02 -2.82
C ASP A 5 -0.25 -14.01 -1.52
N PHE A 6 -0.78 -14.68 -0.48
CA PHE A 6 -0.13 -14.70 0.83
C PHE A 6 1.14 -15.55 0.86
N ASP A 7 1.22 -16.59 0.06
CA ASP A 7 2.41 -17.44 0.01
C ASP A 7 3.54 -16.72 -0.74
N GLU A 8 3.24 -16.07 -1.86
CA GLU A 8 4.21 -15.23 -2.57
C GLU A 8 4.71 -14.08 -1.70
N LEU A 9 3.81 -13.41 -0.94
CA LEU A 9 4.20 -12.33 -0.04
C LEU A 9 5.12 -12.84 1.06
N LYS A 10 4.82 -14.00 1.66
CA LYS A 10 5.65 -14.60 2.69
C LYS A 10 7.03 -14.93 2.16
N ASP A 11 7.11 -15.62 1.03
CA ASP A 11 8.39 -16.04 0.44
C ASP A 11 9.27 -14.84 0.08
N ALA A 12 8.69 -13.79 -0.51
CA ALA A 12 9.40 -12.55 -0.80
C ALA A 12 9.89 -11.82 0.47
N LEU A 13 9.09 -11.79 1.53
CA LEU A 13 9.49 -11.22 2.81
C LEU A 13 10.64 -12.00 3.45
N GLU A 14 10.56 -13.33 3.48
CA GLU A 14 11.60 -14.18 4.05
C GLU A 14 12.91 -14.06 3.26
N GLU A 15 12.86 -13.97 1.93
CA GLU A 15 14.04 -13.75 1.09
C GLU A 15 14.72 -12.42 1.43
N GLU A 16 13.97 -11.32 1.48
CA GLU A 16 14.51 -9.99 1.78
C GLU A 16 15.05 -9.89 3.22
N LEU A 17 14.37 -10.52 4.19
CA LEU A 17 14.82 -10.56 5.58
C LEU A 17 16.12 -11.37 5.73
N ASN A 18 16.25 -12.50 5.03
CA ASN A 18 17.48 -13.28 5.01
C ASN A 18 18.62 -12.49 4.39
N ARG A 19 18.38 -11.76 3.30
CA ARG A 19 19.36 -10.90 2.67
C ARG A 19 19.82 -9.81 3.62
N ALA A 20 18.88 -9.07 4.23
CA ALA A 20 19.19 -8.02 5.17
C ALA A 20 19.98 -8.52 6.40
N SER A 21 19.65 -9.71 6.91
CA SER A 21 20.37 -10.32 8.03
C SER A 21 21.81 -10.70 7.66
N SER A 22 22.05 -11.07 6.40
CA SER A 22 23.38 -11.45 5.90
C SER A 22 24.30 -10.24 5.66
N ASP A 23 23.74 -9.06 5.47
CA ASP A 23 24.48 -7.81 5.20
C ASP A 23 25.10 -7.18 6.47
N GLY A 24 24.96 -7.83 7.64
CA GLY A 24 25.50 -7.34 8.91
C GLY A 24 24.73 -6.13 9.47
N SER A 25 23.50 -5.90 9.05
CA SER A 25 22.64 -4.85 9.57
C SER A 25 22.29 -5.10 11.06
N GLN A 26 22.21 -4.04 11.85
CA GLN A 26 21.88 -4.12 13.28
C GLN A 26 20.38 -4.39 13.52
N GLY A 27 19.56 -4.33 12.49
CA GLY A 27 18.13 -4.58 12.52
C GLY A 27 17.48 -4.20 11.20
N THR A 28 16.28 -4.70 10.97
CA THR A 28 15.53 -4.46 9.72
C THR A 28 14.19 -3.80 10.00
N ILE A 29 13.87 -2.73 9.28
CA ILE A 29 12.53 -2.14 9.32
C ILE A 29 11.74 -2.64 8.13
N VAL A 30 10.61 -3.26 8.40
CA VAL A 30 9.68 -3.70 7.39
C VAL A 30 8.63 -2.61 7.17
N ALA A 31 8.83 -1.83 6.10
CA ALA A 31 7.90 -0.78 5.67
C ALA A 31 6.71 -1.38 4.92
N TYR A 32 5.92 -2.18 5.62
CA TYR A 32 4.77 -2.89 5.08
C TYR A 32 3.60 -2.84 6.06
N GLY A 33 2.37 -2.98 5.58
CA GLY A 33 1.20 -3.11 6.46
C GLY A 33 1.05 -4.52 7.01
N GLN A 34 0.04 -4.72 7.85
CA GLN A 34 -0.34 -6.04 8.36
C GLN A 34 -1.11 -6.86 7.29
N CYS A 35 -0.56 -6.92 6.08
CA CYS A 35 -1.21 -7.52 4.91
C CYS A 35 -1.12 -9.05 4.88
N HIS A 36 -0.41 -9.67 5.84
CA HIS A 36 -0.35 -11.13 5.98
C HIS A 36 -0.84 -11.55 7.37
N PRO A 37 -1.74 -12.56 7.48
CA PRO A 37 -2.32 -12.97 8.77
C PRO A 37 -1.28 -13.49 9.79
N LYS A 38 -0.12 -13.97 9.30
CA LYS A 38 1.00 -14.45 10.13
C LYS A 38 2.21 -13.50 10.12
N MET A 39 2.03 -12.21 9.83
CA MET A 39 3.13 -11.26 9.72
C MET A 39 4.08 -11.31 10.91
N GLY A 40 3.57 -11.27 12.14
CA GLY A 40 4.39 -11.36 13.35
C GLY A 40 5.18 -12.67 13.48
N ALA A 41 4.64 -13.79 13.00
CA ALA A 41 5.34 -15.07 13.02
C ALA A 41 6.47 -15.12 11.99
N ILE A 42 6.27 -14.49 10.81
CA ILE A 42 7.30 -14.36 9.75
C ILE A 42 8.46 -13.52 10.26
N LEU A 43 8.18 -12.42 10.96
CA LEU A 43 9.23 -11.49 11.43
C LEU A 43 9.97 -11.98 12.66
N LYS A 44 9.36 -12.86 13.48
CA LYS A 44 9.90 -13.31 14.76
C LYS A 44 11.33 -13.88 14.72
N PRO A 45 11.75 -14.65 13.70
CA PRO A 45 13.11 -15.18 13.63
C PRO A 45 14.19 -14.10 13.34
N TYR A 46 13.76 -12.92 12.94
CA TYR A 46 14.64 -11.84 12.50
C TYR A 46 14.62 -10.69 13.50
N HIS A 47 15.72 -9.97 13.62
CA HIS A 47 15.71 -8.70 14.34
C HIS A 47 15.05 -7.63 13.46
N ALA A 48 13.72 -7.67 13.38
CA ALA A 48 12.93 -6.88 12.46
C ALA A 48 11.73 -6.23 13.14
N ALA A 49 11.51 -4.95 12.86
CA ALA A 49 10.33 -4.19 13.29
C ALA A 49 9.40 -3.89 12.12
N LEU A 50 8.12 -4.20 12.29
CA LEU A 50 7.07 -3.81 11.35
C LEU A 50 6.62 -2.39 11.64
N MET A 51 6.41 -1.59 10.59
CA MET A 51 5.74 -0.30 10.74
C MET A 51 4.33 -0.47 11.33
N ASP A 52 3.96 0.42 12.25
CA ASP A 52 2.64 0.42 12.90
C ASP A 52 1.56 0.99 11.96
N CYS A 53 1.27 0.26 10.90
CA CYS A 53 0.20 0.56 9.95
C CYS A 53 -0.54 -0.72 9.54
N GLN A 54 -1.84 -0.61 9.27
CA GLN A 54 -2.67 -1.76 8.87
C GLN A 54 -2.46 -2.13 7.40
N ASN A 55 -2.26 -1.14 6.56
CA ASN A 55 -2.11 -1.29 5.11
C ASN A 55 -1.30 -0.13 4.51
N CYS A 56 -1.07 -0.15 3.21
CA CYS A 56 -0.31 0.88 2.51
C CYS A 56 -0.98 2.27 2.54
N VAL A 57 -2.29 2.35 2.70
CA VAL A 57 -2.99 3.65 2.83
C VAL A 57 -2.68 4.27 4.18
N ASP A 58 -2.78 3.49 5.27
CA ASP A 58 -2.47 3.94 6.63
C ASP A 58 -1.01 4.39 6.79
N ALA A 59 -0.10 3.86 5.98
CA ALA A 59 1.30 4.28 5.98
C ALA A 59 1.48 5.73 5.52
N PHE A 60 0.62 6.23 4.65
CA PHE A 60 0.71 7.58 4.10
C PHE A 60 -0.34 8.53 4.68
N ILE A 61 -1.57 8.05 4.88
CA ILE A 61 -2.69 8.84 5.37
C ILE A 61 -3.05 8.36 6.77
N SER A 62 -3.06 9.27 7.75
CA SER A 62 -3.47 8.87 9.10
C SER A 62 -4.89 8.29 9.10
N ARG A 63 -5.12 7.28 9.94
CA ARG A 63 -6.43 6.64 10.09
C ARG A 63 -7.57 7.63 10.29
N GLN A 64 -7.32 8.68 11.09
CA GLN A 64 -8.30 9.75 11.30
C GLN A 64 -8.68 10.51 10.02
N ALA A 65 -7.72 10.74 9.12
CA ALA A 65 -7.98 11.39 7.85
C ALA A 65 -8.78 10.49 6.90
N VAL A 66 -8.51 9.18 6.88
CA VAL A 66 -9.29 8.19 6.13
C VAL A 66 -10.72 8.13 6.66
N GLU A 67 -10.90 8.03 7.97
CA GLU A 67 -12.23 7.99 8.63
C GLU A 67 -13.03 9.29 8.37
N LYS A 68 -12.37 10.45 8.39
CA LYS A 68 -13.00 11.72 8.05
C LYS A 68 -13.51 11.72 6.61
N LYS A 69 -12.71 11.25 5.66
CA LYS A 69 -13.10 11.18 4.25
C LYS A 69 -14.19 10.14 4.01
N ALA A 70 -14.20 9.05 4.77
CA ALA A 70 -15.22 8.01 4.68
C ALA A 70 -16.65 8.50 5.02
N ARG A 71 -16.80 9.65 5.69
CA ARG A 71 -18.11 10.28 5.91
C ARG A 71 -18.74 10.80 4.61
N ASP A 72 -17.90 11.11 3.62
CA ASP A 72 -18.35 11.59 2.30
C ASP A 72 -18.68 10.44 1.34
N GLY A 73 -18.33 9.20 1.70
CA GLY A 73 -18.53 8.00 0.92
C GLY A 73 -17.34 7.06 0.95
N LEU A 74 -17.49 5.90 0.34
CA LEU A 74 -16.41 4.94 0.18
C LEU A 74 -15.51 5.36 -0.98
N PHE A 75 -14.20 5.45 -0.75
CA PHE A 75 -13.23 5.79 -1.76
C PHE A 75 -12.18 4.68 -1.93
N PHE A 76 -11.77 4.45 -3.17
CA PHE A 76 -10.67 3.56 -3.48
C PHE A 76 -9.36 4.37 -3.49
N TYR A 77 -8.39 3.98 -2.68
CA TYR A 77 -7.12 4.69 -2.59
C TYR A 77 -6.08 4.05 -3.50
N LEU A 78 -5.50 4.88 -4.36
CA LEU A 78 -4.40 4.54 -5.26
C LEU A 78 -3.10 5.13 -4.72
N SER A 79 -2.15 4.28 -4.33
CA SER A 79 -0.77 4.68 -4.17
C SER A 79 -0.04 4.63 -5.53
N PRO A 80 1.16 5.23 -5.69
CA PRO A 80 1.96 5.06 -6.91
C PRO A 80 2.15 3.59 -7.28
N GLY A 81 2.52 2.74 -6.33
CA GLY A 81 2.68 1.31 -6.60
C GLY A 81 1.39 0.56 -6.97
N TRP A 82 0.23 1.03 -6.52
CA TRP A 82 -1.06 0.52 -6.99
C TRP A 82 -1.32 0.94 -8.44
N LEU A 83 -1.01 2.20 -8.77
CA LEU A 83 -1.16 2.71 -10.13
C LEU A 83 -0.24 1.98 -11.12
N ASP A 84 0.96 1.58 -10.69
CA ASP A 84 1.86 0.75 -11.50
C ASP A 84 1.32 -0.67 -11.73
N ALA A 85 0.65 -1.25 -10.74
CA ALA A 85 0.36 -2.68 -10.70
C ALA A 85 -1.10 -3.04 -11.04
N TRP A 86 -2.03 -2.09 -11.13
CA TRP A 86 -3.46 -2.39 -11.21
C TRP A 86 -3.84 -3.26 -12.43
N LYS A 87 -3.18 -3.06 -13.57
CA LYS A 87 -3.45 -3.86 -14.78
C LYS A 87 -3.16 -5.34 -14.56
N ASP A 88 -2.01 -5.63 -13.95
CA ASP A 88 -1.62 -7.01 -13.65
C ASP A 88 -2.50 -7.61 -12.56
N ILE A 89 -2.84 -6.84 -11.53
CA ILE A 89 -3.74 -7.29 -10.46
C ILE A 89 -5.12 -7.62 -11.03
N PHE A 90 -5.72 -6.76 -11.84
CA PHE A 90 -7.03 -7.00 -12.42
C PHE A 90 -7.01 -8.17 -13.41
N LYS A 91 -5.93 -8.31 -14.18
CA LYS A 91 -5.73 -9.47 -15.04
C LYS A 91 -5.66 -10.79 -14.25
N GLN A 92 -4.91 -10.81 -13.13
CA GLN A 92 -4.84 -11.99 -12.24
C GLN A 92 -6.19 -12.33 -11.62
N LEU A 93 -7.00 -11.33 -11.30
CA LEU A 93 -8.37 -11.49 -10.80
C LEU A 93 -9.38 -11.87 -11.89
N GLY A 94 -8.98 -11.87 -13.16
CA GLY A 94 -9.88 -12.09 -14.28
C GLY A 94 -10.86 -10.94 -14.53
N TRP A 95 -10.49 -9.73 -14.11
CA TRP A 95 -11.35 -8.56 -14.27
C TRP A 95 -11.12 -7.88 -15.61
N ASP A 96 -12.13 -7.90 -16.44
CA ASP A 96 -12.28 -7.00 -17.57
C ASP A 96 -12.94 -5.67 -17.13
N PRO A 97 -13.09 -4.67 -18.02
CA PRO A 97 -13.71 -3.40 -17.65
C PRO A 97 -15.14 -3.52 -17.11
N GLU A 98 -15.91 -4.48 -17.60
CA GLU A 98 -17.30 -4.69 -17.15
C GLU A 98 -17.34 -5.20 -15.71
N ILE A 99 -16.54 -6.23 -15.45
CA ILE A 99 -16.40 -6.82 -14.10
C ILE A 99 -15.81 -5.79 -13.14
N ALA A 100 -14.75 -5.06 -13.55
CA ALA A 100 -14.13 -4.04 -12.71
C ALA A 100 -15.13 -2.96 -12.29
N ARG A 101 -15.93 -2.43 -13.21
CA ARG A 101 -16.98 -1.43 -12.94
C ARG A 101 -18.06 -1.96 -12.00
N GLN A 102 -18.41 -3.23 -12.14
CA GLN A 102 -19.39 -3.88 -11.26
C GLN A 102 -18.82 -4.06 -9.85
N GLN A 103 -17.59 -4.59 -9.71
CA GLN A 103 -16.96 -4.84 -8.43
C GLN A 103 -16.62 -3.55 -7.68
N MET A 104 -16.25 -2.50 -8.40
CA MET A 104 -15.91 -1.20 -7.84
C MET A 104 -17.09 -0.23 -7.73
N GLY A 105 -18.28 -0.61 -8.13
CA GLY A 105 -19.47 0.24 -8.17
C GLY A 105 -19.94 0.77 -6.81
N SER A 106 -19.46 0.21 -5.70
CA SER A 106 -19.73 0.73 -4.35
C SER A 106 -18.87 1.94 -3.98
N PHE A 107 -17.76 2.16 -4.69
CA PHE A 107 -16.90 3.32 -4.46
C PHE A 107 -17.47 4.56 -5.15
N LYS A 108 -17.44 5.68 -4.45
CA LYS A 108 -17.82 7.00 -4.96
C LYS A 108 -16.80 7.57 -5.94
N GLY A 109 -15.58 7.12 -5.83
CA GLY A 109 -14.44 7.55 -6.64
C GLY A 109 -13.13 6.97 -6.12
N SER A 110 -12.05 7.32 -6.78
CA SER A 110 -10.70 6.98 -6.34
C SER A 110 -9.93 8.22 -5.85
N VAL A 111 -8.94 7.98 -5.00
CA VAL A 111 -8.06 9.02 -4.48
C VAL A 111 -6.63 8.60 -4.76
N TYR A 112 -5.96 9.31 -5.65
CA TYR A 112 -4.52 9.12 -5.87
C TYR A 112 -3.74 9.79 -4.76
N ILE A 113 -2.95 9.00 -4.03
CA ILE A 113 -2.09 9.47 -2.94
C ILE A 113 -0.76 9.90 -3.57
N ASP A 114 -0.63 11.18 -3.88
CA ASP A 114 0.54 11.71 -4.58
C ASP A 114 1.71 11.93 -3.63
N THR A 115 2.41 10.84 -3.31
CA THR A 115 3.59 10.85 -2.43
C THR A 115 4.86 11.26 -3.14
N MET A 116 4.89 11.15 -4.47
CA MET A 116 6.06 11.43 -5.31
C MET A 116 6.00 12.81 -5.95
N LYS A 117 4.85 13.50 -5.84
CA LYS A 117 4.56 14.79 -6.49
C LYS A 117 4.63 14.68 -8.02
N ASP A 118 4.23 13.52 -8.56
CA ASP A 118 4.29 13.14 -9.97
C ASP A 118 2.91 13.00 -10.63
N ALA A 119 1.84 13.36 -9.92
CA ALA A 119 0.46 13.19 -10.40
C ALA A 119 0.21 13.81 -11.78
N GLN A 120 0.89 14.92 -12.10
CA GLN A 120 0.76 15.61 -13.38
C GLN A 120 1.41 14.80 -14.52
N GLU A 121 2.53 14.16 -14.24
CA GLU A 121 3.26 13.31 -15.20
C GLU A 121 2.51 11.98 -15.43
N ARG A 122 1.72 11.55 -14.46
CA ARG A 122 0.97 10.30 -14.46
C ARG A 122 -0.52 10.46 -14.82
N GLU A 123 -0.90 11.60 -15.36
CA GLU A 123 -2.30 11.89 -15.72
C GLU A 123 -2.88 10.86 -16.71
N GLU A 124 -2.10 10.43 -17.70
CA GLU A 124 -2.53 9.42 -18.67
C GLU A 124 -2.85 8.07 -17.99
N GLU A 125 -2.02 7.63 -17.05
CA GLU A 125 -2.24 6.39 -16.31
C GLU A 125 -3.48 6.47 -15.41
N LEU A 126 -3.72 7.63 -14.78
CA LEU A 126 -4.91 7.89 -13.98
C LEU A 126 -6.18 7.89 -14.83
N LEU A 127 -6.10 8.47 -16.05
CA LEU A 127 -7.21 8.43 -17.01
C LEU A 127 -7.48 7.01 -17.52
N GLU A 128 -6.45 6.20 -17.78
CA GLU A 128 -6.62 4.79 -18.13
C GLU A 128 -7.33 4.01 -17.02
N PHE A 129 -6.93 4.23 -15.77
CA PHE A 129 -7.60 3.60 -14.64
C PHE A 129 -9.06 4.05 -14.53
N PHE A 130 -9.35 5.33 -14.72
CA PHE A 130 -10.71 5.86 -14.78
C PHE A 130 -11.52 5.22 -15.92
N ASP A 131 -10.98 5.17 -17.14
CA ASP A 131 -11.67 4.59 -18.29
C ASP A 131 -12.00 3.11 -18.07
N PHE A 132 -11.10 2.37 -17.41
CA PHE A 132 -11.31 0.97 -17.10
C PHE A 132 -12.37 0.75 -16.02
N THR A 133 -12.31 1.52 -14.92
CA THR A 133 -13.11 1.31 -13.70
C THR A 133 -14.37 2.16 -13.64
N ASN A 134 -14.44 3.24 -14.42
CA ASN A 134 -15.44 4.30 -14.32
C ASN A 134 -15.47 5.00 -12.94
N LEU A 135 -14.33 5.00 -12.20
CA LEU A 135 -14.20 5.70 -10.94
C LEU A 135 -13.56 7.07 -11.15
N PRO A 136 -14.31 8.17 -10.94
CA PRO A 136 -13.70 9.50 -10.99
C PRO A 136 -12.60 9.60 -9.93
N PHE A 137 -11.49 10.23 -10.29
CA PHE A 137 -10.36 10.35 -9.37
C PHE A 137 -10.15 11.78 -8.86
N THR A 138 -9.59 11.86 -7.68
CA THR A 138 -9.07 13.10 -7.09
C THR A 138 -7.61 12.88 -6.68
N ILE A 139 -6.78 13.90 -6.87
CA ILE A 139 -5.39 13.88 -6.45
C ILE A 139 -5.31 14.41 -5.02
N MET A 140 -4.61 13.68 -4.15
CA MET A 140 -4.32 14.10 -2.79
C MET A 140 -2.81 14.24 -2.63
N PRO A 141 -2.27 15.47 -2.73
CA PRO A 141 -0.86 15.73 -2.45
C PRO A 141 -0.53 15.33 -1.01
N MET A 142 0.57 14.61 -0.81
CA MET A 142 0.98 14.11 0.48
C MET A 142 2.38 14.56 0.86
N GLU A 143 2.52 15.00 2.11
CA GLU A 143 3.83 15.10 2.74
C GLU A 143 4.15 13.80 3.48
N LEU A 144 5.42 13.41 3.51
CA LEU A 144 5.84 12.12 4.08
C LEU A 144 6.06 12.15 5.60
N ASP A 145 5.60 13.18 6.31
CA ASP A 145 5.86 13.33 7.75
C ASP A 145 5.21 12.22 8.57
N HIS A 146 3.99 11.79 8.21
CA HIS A 146 3.34 10.66 8.84
C HIS A 146 4.15 9.37 8.63
N PHE A 147 4.54 9.09 7.39
CA PHE A 147 5.37 7.93 7.05
C PHE A 147 6.71 7.93 7.80
N LYS A 148 7.40 9.09 7.83
CA LYS A 148 8.65 9.27 8.59
C LYS A 148 8.45 9.00 10.08
N SER A 149 7.33 9.45 10.66
CA SER A 149 7.03 9.21 12.07
C SER A 149 6.86 7.73 12.40
N LEU A 150 6.24 6.96 11.50
CA LEU A 150 6.08 5.51 11.63
C LEU A 150 7.43 4.78 11.54
N ILE A 151 8.33 5.20 10.64
CA ILE A 151 9.69 4.66 10.54
C ILE A 151 10.47 4.93 11.83
N ILE A 152 10.44 6.17 12.33
CA ILE A 152 11.14 6.54 13.58
C ILE A 152 10.63 5.70 14.75
N LYS A 153 9.33 5.44 14.82
CA LYS A 153 8.73 4.58 15.84
C LYS A 153 9.21 3.14 15.74
N ALA A 154 9.30 2.62 14.49
CA ALA A 154 9.82 1.27 14.26
C ALA A 154 11.31 1.15 14.61
N ILE A 155 12.14 2.18 14.33
CA ILE A 155 13.55 2.21 14.75
C ILE A 155 13.66 2.09 16.27
N LYS A 156 12.90 2.89 17.01
CA LYS A 156 12.91 2.86 18.48
C LYS A 156 12.52 1.50 19.04
N SER A 157 11.59 0.79 18.41
CA SER A 157 11.17 -0.55 18.85
C SER A 157 12.21 -1.64 18.58
N LEU A 158 13.26 -1.37 17.80
CA LEU A 158 14.41 -2.26 17.63
C LEU A 158 15.48 -2.04 18.72
N GLU A 159 15.47 -0.88 19.39
CA GLU A 159 16.45 -0.52 20.42
C GLU A 159 16.01 -0.99 21.81
N ASP A 160 14.72 -1.33 21.99
CA ASP A 160 14.13 -1.86 23.24
C ASP A 160 14.25 -3.40 23.32
#